data_8b17860e088ba5b6b418dd4d6c1043b8
#
_entry.id   8b17860e088ba5b6b418dd4d6c1043b8
#
_cell.length_a   1.000
_cell.length_b   1.000
_cell.length_c   1.000
_cell.angle_alpha   90.00
_cell.angle_beta   90.00
_cell.angle_gamma   90.00
#
_symmetry.space_group_name_H-M   'P 1'
#
loop_
_entity.id
_entity.type
_entity.pdbx_description
1 polymer ?
#
loop_
_entity_poly.entity_id
_entity_poly.type
_entity_poly.pdbx_seq_one_letter_code
_entity_poly.pdbx_strand_id
1 'polypeptide(L)'
;MGKHFVFIHGAWHGGWCWNGVIKELEKQGHTAQAPTMPGHNPGDDRSGIKFDDYVDKITSVLAKQDSPIVLVGHSSAGFLLQMAAPKSPDKIQQLIFHNAFILPDGKSQFDLVPPEAAEGMTAAANASPDNCVPVIEDFVRHQLMAGEPVEMQDALISRLVPQPIALFTTPITTRDFINLTIPISVVFSKDDASLPPGAYLGMAQGLGDYQLIEVAGSHESLFTNPGVVAEGLIKALKY
;
A
#
# COMPACT_ATOMS: atom_id res chain seq x y z
N MET A 1 -13.22 3.40 -22.43
CA MET A 1 -12.75 4.71 -21.93
C MET A 1 -11.60 4.51 -20.96
N GLY A 2 -10.56 5.35 -21.02
CA GLY A 2 -9.49 5.32 -20.04
C GLY A 2 -10.01 5.58 -18.63
N LYS A 3 -9.41 4.93 -17.61
CA LYS A 3 -9.68 5.15 -16.20
C LYS A 3 -8.62 6.05 -15.59
N HIS A 4 -8.96 6.76 -14.52
CA HIS A 4 -7.98 7.49 -13.71
C HIS A 4 -7.67 6.70 -12.44
N PHE A 5 -6.37 6.42 -12.21
CA PHE A 5 -5.89 5.70 -11.04
C PHE A 5 -5.25 6.65 -10.04
N VAL A 6 -5.49 6.42 -8.76
CA VAL A 6 -4.75 7.04 -7.67
C VAL A 6 -4.09 5.94 -6.86
N PHE A 7 -2.75 5.97 -6.79
CA PHE A 7 -1.94 4.96 -6.14
C PHE A 7 -1.43 5.43 -4.78
N ILE A 8 -1.61 4.61 -3.77
CA ILE A 8 -1.10 4.85 -2.42
C ILE A 8 -0.03 3.80 -2.14
N HIS A 9 1.17 4.28 -1.76
CA HIS A 9 2.32 3.45 -1.48
C HIS A 9 2.30 2.86 -0.07
N GLY A 10 3.03 1.77 0.14
CA GLY A 10 3.23 1.12 1.43
C GLY A 10 4.25 1.83 2.33
N ALA A 11 4.59 1.18 3.46
CA ALA A 11 5.57 1.67 4.42
C ALA A 11 6.96 1.85 3.76
N TRP A 12 7.75 2.80 4.26
CA TRP A 12 9.10 3.18 3.79
C TRP A 12 9.18 3.76 2.38
N HIS A 13 8.15 3.63 1.56
CA HIS A 13 8.12 4.05 0.15
C HIS A 13 7.68 5.51 -0.03
N GLY A 14 7.67 5.95 -1.28
CA GLY A 14 7.01 7.17 -1.75
C GLY A 14 6.26 6.87 -3.04
N GLY A 15 5.49 7.82 -3.55
CA GLY A 15 4.72 7.66 -4.79
C GLY A 15 5.55 7.21 -6.00
N TRP A 16 6.85 7.46 -5.97
CA TRP A 16 7.80 7.06 -7.02
C TRP A 16 7.83 5.56 -7.32
N CYS A 17 7.46 4.70 -6.34
CA CYS A 17 7.48 3.24 -6.55
C CYS A 17 6.47 2.81 -7.63
N TRP A 18 5.45 3.61 -7.88
CA TRP A 18 4.43 3.37 -8.90
C TRP A 18 4.78 3.91 -10.30
N ASN A 19 5.89 4.62 -10.47
CA ASN A 19 6.23 5.28 -11.74
C ASN A 19 6.28 4.31 -12.93
N GLY A 20 6.76 3.08 -12.71
CA GLY A 20 6.77 2.05 -13.75
C GLY A 20 5.37 1.64 -14.17
N VAL A 21 4.51 1.35 -13.19
CA VAL A 21 3.11 0.94 -13.41
C VAL A 21 2.33 2.06 -14.10
N ILE A 22 2.52 3.30 -13.68
CA ILE A 22 1.88 4.48 -14.30
C ILE A 22 2.22 4.55 -15.79
N LYS A 23 3.50 4.41 -16.14
CA LYS A 23 3.93 4.43 -17.56
C LYS A 23 3.28 3.32 -18.39
N GLU A 24 3.11 2.13 -17.83
CA GLU A 24 2.46 1.01 -18.54
C GLU A 24 0.95 1.25 -18.70
N LEU A 25 0.28 1.83 -17.72
CA LEU A 25 -1.14 2.20 -17.81
C LEU A 25 -1.37 3.33 -18.83
N GLU A 26 -0.49 4.33 -18.88
CA GLU A 26 -0.56 5.45 -19.84
C GLU A 26 -0.46 4.96 -21.29
N LYS A 27 0.40 3.97 -21.58
CA LYS A 27 0.48 3.33 -22.90
C LYS A 27 -0.85 2.69 -23.34
N GLN A 28 -1.73 2.37 -22.39
CA GLN A 28 -3.03 1.75 -22.62
C GLN A 28 -4.19 2.76 -22.53
N GLY A 29 -3.88 4.06 -22.50
CA GLY A 29 -4.87 5.14 -22.54
C GLY A 29 -5.52 5.44 -21.19
N HIS A 30 -4.95 4.97 -20.08
CA HIS A 30 -5.34 5.35 -18.72
C HIS A 30 -4.55 6.58 -18.27
N THR A 31 -5.00 7.22 -17.18
CA THR A 31 -4.24 8.27 -16.49
C THR A 31 -4.02 7.86 -15.04
N ALA A 32 -2.95 8.35 -14.43
CA ALA A 32 -2.67 7.97 -13.05
C ALA A 32 -1.86 9.03 -12.31
N GLN A 33 -1.95 9.00 -10.98
CA GLN A 33 -1.09 9.75 -10.06
C GLN A 33 -0.76 8.91 -8.83
N ALA A 34 0.40 9.17 -8.24
CA ALA A 34 0.86 8.51 -7.03
C ALA A 34 1.41 9.57 -6.06
N PRO A 35 0.58 10.15 -5.18
CA PRO A 35 1.06 11.10 -4.19
C PRO A 35 2.01 10.42 -3.21
N THR A 36 3.06 11.14 -2.80
CA THR A 36 3.89 10.73 -1.66
C THR A 36 3.21 11.15 -0.37
N MET A 37 3.13 10.23 0.58
CA MET A 37 2.52 10.45 1.89
C MET A 37 3.40 11.36 2.77
N PRO A 38 2.83 12.01 3.82
CA PRO A 38 3.59 12.84 4.75
C PRO A 38 4.80 12.11 5.34
N GLY A 39 5.94 12.78 5.41
CA GLY A 39 7.19 12.23 5.94
C GLY A 39 7.95 11.29 4.99
N HIS A 40 7.49 11.09 3.76
CA HIS A 40 8.07 10.13 2.83
C HIS A 40 8.93 10.73 1.70
N ASN A 41 9.10 12.06 1.66
CA ASN A 41 10.12 12.62 0.79
C ASN A 41 11.49 12.61 1.49
N PRO A 42 12.60 12.53 0.73
CA PRO A 42 13.93 12.73 1.29
C PRO A 42 14.01 14.08 2.00
N GLY A 43 14.46 14.06 3.28
CA GLY A 43 14.62 15.28 4.08
C GLY A 43 13.36 15.81 4.76
N ASP A 44 12.21 15.15 4.60
CA ASP A 44 11.02 15.52 5.36
C ASP A 44 11.26 15.39 6.87
N ASP A 45 10.71 16.32 7.66
CA ASP A 45 10.55 16.16 9.10
C ASP A 45 9.46 15.09 9.36
N ARG A 46 9.83 14.03 10.09
CA ARG A 46 8.96 12.90 10.44
C ARG A 46 8.44 13.00 11.86
N SER A 47 8.96 13.95 12.64
CA SER A 47 8.57 14.10 14.03
C SER A 47 7.09 14.46 14.15
N GLY A 48 6.38 13.71 14.99
CA GLY A 48 4.97 14.00 15.29
C GLY A 48 3.97 13.63 14.21
N ILE A 49 4.38 12.97 13.11
CA ILE A 49 3.44 12.44 12.09
C ILE A 49 2.55 11.38 12.73
N LYS A 50 1.24 11.55 12.56
CA LYS A 50 0.21 10.68 13.09
C LYS A 50 -0.41 9.85 11.96
N PHE A 51 -1.10 8.80 12.35
CA PHE A 51 -1.86 7.96 11.42
C PHE A 51 -2.88 8.77 10.60
N ASP A 52 -3.58 9.70 11.26
CA ASP A 52 -4.61 10.52 10.60
C ASP A 52 -4.03 11.43 9.51
N ASP A 53 -2.77 11.84 9.60
CA ASP A 53 -2.13 12.66 8.57
C ASP A 53 -2.07 11.93 7.21
N TYR A 54 -1.90 10.59 7.23
CA TYR A 54 -1.96 9.76 6.02
C TYR A 54 -3.38 9.70 5.45
N VAL A 55 -4.37 9.48 6.32
CA VAL A 55 -5.79 9.41 5.92
C VAL A 55 -6.25 10.75 5.35
N ASP A 56 -5.89 11.85 5.99
CA ASP A 56 -6.23 13.21 5.55
C ASP A 56 -5.52 13.57 4.23
N LYS A 57 -4.30 13.10 4.03
CA LYS A 57 -3.62 13.25 2.74
C LYS A 57 -4.40 12.56 1.62
N ILE A 58 -4.82 11.32 1.83
CA ILE A 58 -5.60 10.56 0.84
C ILE A 58 -6.93 11.26 0.55
N THR A 59 -7.68 11.64 1.59
CA THR A 59 -8.96 12.36 1.44
C THR A 59 -8.80 13.70 0.71
N SER A 60 -7.72 14.44 0.99
CA SER A 60 -7.38 15.68 0.28
C SER A 60 -7.10 15.43 -1.21
N VAL A 61 -6.46 14.31 -1.57
CA VAL A 61 -6.25 13.92 -2.96
C VAL A 61 -7.56 13.55 -3.63
N LEU A 62 -8.42 12.78 -2.95
CA LEU A 62 -9.74 12.41 -3.46
C LEU A 62 -10.64 13.62 -3.70
N ALA A 63 -10.63 14.58 -2.78
CA ALA A 63 -11.44 15.81 -2.90
C ALA A 63 -11.13 16.64 -4.16
N LYS A 64 -9.91 16.53 -4.67
CA LYS A 64 -9.45 17.24 -5.88
C LYS A 64 -9.81 16.53 -7.19
N GLN A 65 -10.42 15.34 -7.13
CA GLN A 65 -10.81 14.62 -8.35
C GLN A 65 -12.12 15.17 -8.90
N ASP A 66 -12.14 15.44 -10.21
CA ASP A 66 -13.34 15.90 -10.92
C ASP A 66 -14.35 14.76 -11.18
N SER A 67 -13.88 13.52 -11.19
CA SER A 67 -14.68 12.33 -11.44
C SER A 67 -14.22 11.16 -10.55
N PRO A 68 -15.07 10.13 -10.31
CA PRO A 68 -14.69 8.97 -9.55
C PRO A 68 -13.50 8.21 -10.15
N ILE A 69 -12.57 7.78 -9.31
CA ILE A 69 -11.29 7.17 -9.65
C ILE A 69 -11.20 5.71 -9.21
N VAL A 70 -10.19 5.00 -9.73
CA VAL A 70 -9.75 3.71 -9.19
C VAL A 70 -8.69 3.99 -8.13
N LEU A 71 -9.00 3.69 -6.86
CA LEU A 71 -8.08 3.89 -5.75
C LEU A 71 -7.34 2.58 -5.46
N VAL A 72 -6.01 2.62 -5.52
CA VAL A 72 -5.16 1.44 -5.37
C VAL A 72 -4.24 1.62 -4.17
N GLY A 73 -4.19 0.63 -3.28
CA GLY A 73 -3.29 0.63 -2.12
C GLY A 73 -2.38 -0.59 -2.12
N HIS A 74 -1.09 -0.36 -1.86
CA HIS A 74 -0.08 -1.39 -1.74
C HIS A 74 0.35 -1.58 -0.28
N SER A 75 0.49 -2.84 0.15
CA SER A 75 1.06 -3.15 1.47
C SER A 75 0.29 -2.44 2.61
N SER A 76 0.96 -1.69 3.47
CA SER A 76 0.34 -0.90 4.55
C SER A 76 -0.69 0.12 4.06
N ALA A 77 -0.72 0.48 2.79
CA ALA A 77 -1.77 1.37 2.28
C ALA A 77 -3.16 0.71 2.28
N GLY A 78 -3.27 -0.62 2.38
CA GLY A 78 -4.57 -1.28 2.38
C GLY A 78 -5.49 -0.77 3.50
N PHE A 79 -5.01 -0.72 4.73
CA PHE A 79 -5.83 -0.20 5.82
C PHE A 79 -5.97 1.33 5.81
N LEU A 80 -5.06 2.06 5.15
CA LEU A 80 -5.29 3.47 4.88
C LEU A 80 -6.48 3.67 3.93
N LEU A 81 -6.64 2.78 2.92
CA LEU A 81 -7.82 2.78 2.07
C LEU A 81 -9.10 2.46 2.88
N GLN A 82 -9.02 1.50 3.81
CA GLN A 82 -10.17 1.19 4.67
C GLN A 82 -10.65 2.41 5.48
N MET A 83 -9.72 3.29 5.87
CA MET A 83 -10.04 4.50 6.64
C MET A 83 -10.41 5.71 5.78
N ALA A 84 -9.84 5.83 4.58
CA ALA A 84 -10.07 6.99 3.70
C ALA A 84 -11.31 6.84 2.81
N ALA A 85 -11.59 5.62 2.30
CA ALA A 85 -12.69 5.41 1.37
C ALA A 85 -14.07 5.81 1.94
N PRO A 86 -14.40 5.51 3.21
CA PRO A 86 -15.68 5.93 3.79
C PRO A 86 -15.86 7.47 3.86
N LYS A 87 -14.76 8.22 3.90
CA LYS A 87 -14.81 9.70 3.99
C LYS A 87 -15.15 10.37 2.64
N SER A 88 -14.97 9.65 1.52
CA SER A 88 -15.19 10.20 0.16
C SER A 88 -15.65 9.11 -0.82
N PRO A 89 -16.73 8.37 -0.50
CA PRO A 89 -17.15 7.21 -1.31
C PRO A 89 -17.54 7.60 -2.74
N ASP A 90 -18.14 8.77 -2.93
CA ASP A 90 -18.56 9.28 -4.25
C ASP A 90 -17.38 9.59 -5.19
N LYS A 91 -16.17 9.69 -4.65
CA LYS A 91 -14.94 9.92 -5.43
C LYS A 91 -14.27 8.63 -5.90
N ILE A 92 -14.79 7.46 -5.50
CA ILE A 92 -14.15 6.18 -5.74
C ILE A 92 -15.11 5.28 -6.53
N GLN A 93 -14.71 4.93 -7.75
CA GLN A 93 -15.47 3.97 -8.57
C GLN A 93 -15.09 2.51 -8.27
N GLN A 94 -13.88 2.28 -7.78
CA GLN A 94 -13.37 0.95 -7.43
C GLN A 94 -12.19 1.05 -6.47
N LEU A 95 -12.09 0.09 -5.55
CA LEU A 95 -10.93 -0.13 -4.69
C LEU A 95 -10.13 -1.33 -5.21
N ILE A 96 -8.81 -1.20 -5.28
CA ILE A 96 -7.91 -2.30 -5.59
C ILE A 96 -6.85 -2.41 -4.50
N PHE A 97 -6.72 -3.60 -3.92
CA PHE A 97 -5.73 -3.93 -2.90
C PHE A 97 -4.62 -4.76 -3.55
N HIS A 98 -3.38 -4.23 -3.55
CA HIS A 98 -2.23 -4.90 -4.13
C HIS A 98 -1.27 -5.34 -3.02
N ASN A 99 -1.12 -6.65 -2.80
CA ASN A 99 -0.32 -7.22 -1.71
C ASN A 99 -0.53 -6.47 -0.39
N ALA A 100 -1.80 -6.21 -0.04
CA ALA A 100 -2.14 -5.20 0.94
C ALA A 100 -2.65 -5.79 2.25
N PHE A 101 -2.30 -5.13 3.36
CA PHE A 101 -2.87 -5.43 4.67
C PHE A 101 -4.32 -4.98 4.73
N ILE A 102 -5.21 -5.90 5.08
CA ILE A 102 -6.61 -5.63 5.40
C ILE A 102 -6.80 -5.94 6.89
N LEU A 103 -7.05 -4.90 7.67
CA LEU A 103 -7.13 -5.03 9.11
C LEU A 103 -8.58 -5.27 9.57
N PRO A 104 -8.79 -6.15 10.55
CA PRO A 104 -10.06 -6.26 11.27
C PRO A 104 -10.33 -5.01 12.13
N ASP A 105 -11.59 -4.80 12.50
CA ASP A 105 -12.00 -3.72 13.41
C ASP A 105 -11.24 -3.75 14.73
N GLY A 106 -10.72 -2.61 15.16
CA GLY A 106 -9.97 -2.45 16.40
C GLY A 106 -8.54 -2.99 16.38
N LYS A 107 -8.01 -3.38 15.20
CA LYS A 107 -6.64 -3.89 15.05
C LYS A 107 -5.72 -2.88 14.39
N SER A 108 -4.44 -2.97 14.75
CA SER A 108 -3.30 -2.31 14.09
C SER A 108 -2.54 -3.30 13.20
N GLN A 109 -1.61 -2.82 12.38
CA GLN A 109 -0.77 -3.72 11.61
C GLN A 109 0.09 -4.62 12.50
N PHE A 110 0.58 -4.11 13.63
CA PHE A 110 1.40 -4.89 14.57
C PHE A 110 0.62 -6.03 15.24
N ASP A 111 -0.71 -5.97 15.29
CA ASP A 111 -1.52 -7.11 15.72
C ASP A 111 -1.53 -8.30 14.74
N LEU A 112 -1.10 -8.10 13.49
CA LEU A 112 -1.14 -9.10 12.42
C LEU A 112 0.23 -9.62 11.99
N VAL A 113 1.31 -9.15 12.60
CA VAL A 113 2.67 -9.63 12.36
C VAL A 113 3.17 -10.41 13.58
N PRO A 114 4.23 -11.25 13.45
CA PRO A 114 4.80 -11.94 14.58
C PRO A 114 5.18 -10.96 15.71
N PRO A 115 4.88 -11.27 16.98
CA PRO A 115 5.15 -10.38 18.12
C PRO A 115 6.59 -9.90 18.18
N GLU A 116 7.55 -10.79 17.93
CA GLU A 116 8.98 -10.47 17.91
C GLU A 116 9.36 -9.43 16.83
N ALA A 117 8.67 -9.45 15.69
CA ALA A 117 8.87 -8.45 14.64
C ALA A 117 8.32 -7.08 15.08
N ALA A 118 7.12 -7.06 15.67
CA ALA A 118 6.51 -5.83 16.21
C ALA A 118 7.36 -5.23 17.35
N GLU A 119 7.87 -6.05 18.26
CA GLU A 119 8.75 -5.65 19.36
C GLU A 119 10.07 -5.08 18.83
N GLY A 120 10.70 -5.76 17.86
CA GLY A 120 11.94 -5.31 17.24
C GLY A 120 11.79 -3.97 16.54
N MET A 121 10.74 -3.79 15.75
CA MET A 121 10.44 -2.52 15.08
C MET A 121 10.11 -1.40 16.08
N THR A 122 9.41 -1.72 17.17
CA THR A 122 9.12 -0.76 18.24
C THR A 122 10.39 -0.30 18.94
N ALA A 123 11.28 -1.24 19.28
CA ALA A 123 12.57 -0.91 19.89
C ALA A 123 13.44 -0.03 18.97
N ALA A 124 13.48 -0.35 17.67
CA ALA A 124 14.21 0.43 16.68
C ALA A 124 13.64 1.86 16.54
N ALA A 125 12.31 2.00 16.52
CA ALA A 125 11.67 3.30 16.46
C ALA A 125 11.94 4.14 17.71
N ASN A 126 11.87 3.54 18.90
CA ASN A 126 12.15 4.22 20.17
C ASN A 126 13.62 4.69 20.28
N ALA A 127 14.53 4.03 19.57
CA ALA A 127 15.93 4.43 19.50
C ALA A 127 16.20 5.54 18.45
N SER A 128 15.24 5.82 17.57
CA SER A 128 15.38 6.86 16.54
C SER A 128 14.90 8.23 17.08
N PRO A 129 15.50 9.35 16.64
CA PRO A 129 15.17 10.68 17.15
C PRO A 129 13.75 11.15 16.80
N ASP A 130 13.17 10.61 15.75
CA ASP A 130 11.86 10.99 15.21
C ASP A 130 10.80 9.89 15.37
N ASN A 131 11.09 8.88 16.22
CA ASN A 131 10.20 7.73 16.49
C ASN A 131 9.77 7.01 15.21
N CYS A 132 10.73 6.78 14.32
CA CYS A 132 10.53 6.08 13.06
C CYS A 132 11.20 4.71 13.04
N VAL A 133 10.55 3.74 12.43
CA VAL A 133 11.15 2.44 12.11
C VAL A 133 12.12 2.63 10.95
N PRO A 134 13.43 2.37 11.12
CA PRO A 134 14.39 2.50 10.05
C PRO A 134 14.12 1.49 8.94
N VAL A 135 14.72 1.69 7.78
CA VAL A 135 14.73 0.68 6.71
C VAL A 135 15.50 -0.54 7.20
N ILE A 136 14.86 -1.70 7.21
CA ILE A 136 15.44 -2.98 7.63
C ILE A 136 15.89 -3.71 6.37
N GLU A 137 17.16 -3.51 5.97
CA GLU A 137 17.67 -4.04 4.69
C GLU A 137 17.48 -5.55 4.54
N ASP A 138 17.75 -6.34 5.58
CA ASP A 138 17.58 -7.79 5.54
C ASP A 138 16.12 -8.20 5.24
N PHE A 139 15.15 -7.48 5.82
CA PHE A 139 13.73 -7.69 5.53
C PHE A 139 13.40 -7.33 4.08
N VAL A 140 13.92 -6.20 3.58
CA VAL A 140 13.73 -5.79 2.18
C VAL A 140 14.30 -6.85 1.24
N ARG A 141 15.55 -7.26 1.44
CA ARG A 141 16.27 -8.18 0.54
C ARG A 141 15.66 -9.58 0.54
N HIS A 142 15.37 -10.11 1.72
CA HIS A 142 15.03 -11.53 1.86
C HIS A 142 13.53 -11.81 1.95
N GLN A 143 12.70 -10.79 2.13
CA GLN A 143 11.26 -10.96 2.20
C GLN A 143 10.50 -10.09 1.17
N LEU A 144 10.67 -8.76 1.16
CA LEU A 144 9.97 -7.91 0.20
C LEU A 144 10.42 -8.16 -1.24
N MET A 145 11.73 -8.34 -1.44
CA MET A 145 12.37 -8.55 -2.74
C MET A 145 13.03 -9.93 -2.87
N ALA A 146 12.46 -10.95 -2.20
CA ALA A 146 12.97 -12.31 -2.30
C ALA A 146 13.02 -12.77 -3.77
N GLY A 147 14.20 -13.25 -4.19
CA GLY A 147 14.43 -13.71 -5.57
C GLY A 147 14.68 -12.62 -6.61
N GLU A 148 14.60 -11.35 -6.25
CA GLU A 148 14.90 -10.25 -7.16
C GLU A 148 16.41 -10.02 -7.31
N PRO A 149 16.89 -9.52 -8.46
CA PRO A 149 18.32 -9.20 -8.68
C PRO A 149 18.84 -8.19 -7.65
N VAL A 150 20.10 -8.37 -7.20
CA VAL A 150 20.73 -7.51 -6.19
C VAL A 150 20.75 -6.05 -6.61
N GLU A 151 20.98 -5.76 -7.88
CA GLU A 151 20.97 -4.41 -8.43
C GLU A 151 19.59 -3.72 -8.29
N MET A 152 18.50 -4.50 -8.42
CA MET A 152 17.14 -4.00 -8.21
C MET A 152 16.86 -3.78 -6.72
N GLN A 153 17.37 -4.69 -5.86
CA GLN A 153 17.27 -4.52 -4.41
C GLN A 153 17.99 -3.25 -3.95
N ASP A 154 19.23 -3.02 -4.42
CA ASP A 154 20.01 -1.82 -4.10
C ASP A 154 19.33 -0.55 -4.60
N ALA A 155 18.78 -0.59 -5.82
CA ALA A 155 18.04 0.52 -6.40
C ALA A 155 16.78 0.88 -5.59
N LEU A 156 16.04 -0.10 -5.07
CA LEU A 156 14.91 0.13 -4.18
C LEU A 156 15.37 0.71 -2.84
N ILE A 157 16.28 0.01 -2.14
CA ILE A 157 16.75 0.35 -0.80
C ILE A 157 17.27 1.78 -0.73
N SER A 158 18.02 2.21 -1.76
CA SER A 158 18.58 3.58 -1.83
C SER A 158 17.52 4.70 -1.83
N ARG A 159 16.25 4.36 -2.06
CA ARG A 159 15.13 5.30 -2.15
C ARG A 159 14.17 5.23 -0.98
N LEU A 160 14.26 4.16 -0.17
CA LEU A 160 13.41 4.01 1.00
C LEU A 160 13.78 5.02 2.09
N VAL A 161 12.79 5.39 2.88
CA VAL A 161 12.94 6.33 3.99
C VAL A 161 12.38 5.74 5.29
N PRO A 162 12.83 6.17 6.48
CA PRO A 162 12.27 5.70 7.74
C PRO A 162 10.76 5.92 7.81
N GLN A 163 10.06 4.97 8.44
CA GLN A 163 8.61 4.98 8.57
C GLN A 163 8.18 5.45 9.96
N PRO A 164 7.41 6.55 10.11
CA PRO A 164 6.78 6.91 11.38
C PRO A 164 5.99 5.72 11.96
N ILE A 165 6.29 5.35 13.20
CA ILE A 165 5.75 4.13 13.82
C ILE A 165 4.22 4.16 13.95
N ALA A 166 3.62 5.34 14.01
CA ALA A 166 2.18 5.51 14.13
C ALA A 166 1.39 4.77 13.02
N LEU A 167 2.00 4.58 11.83
CA LEU A 167 1.38 3.78 10.76
C LEU A 167 1.11 2.34 11.23
N PHE A 168 2.05 1.73 11.94
CA PHE A 168 1.99 0.32 12.31
C PHE A 168 1.21 0.05 13.60
N THR A 169 1.19 1.03 14.53
CA THR A 169 0.70 0.84 15.90
C THR A 169 -0.72 1.35 16.12
N THR A 170 -1.27 2.15 15.21
CA THR A 170 -2.60 2.73 15.39
C THR A 170 -3.69 1.72 15.01
N PRO A 171 -4.57 1.33 15.95
CA PRO A 171 -5.74 0.53 15.64
C PRO A 171 -6.72 1.32 14.76
N ILE A 172 -7.34 0.63 13.79
CA ILE A 172 -8.35 1.26 12.92
C ILE A 172 -9.77 0.81 13.27
N THR A 173 -10.77 1.59 12.83
CA THR A 173 -12.16 1.13 12.81
C THR A 173 -12.63 0.89 11.39
N THR A 174 -13.22 -0.28 11.14
CA THR A 174 -13.67 -0.67 9.80
C THR A 174 -15.19 -0.64 9.65
N ARG A 175 -15.93 -0.14 10.67
CA ARG A 175 -17.39 -0.13 10.71
C ARG A 175 -18.03 0.58 9.52
N ASP A 176 -17.45 1.71 9.12
CA ASP A 176 -17.96 2.47 7.98
C ASP A 176 -17.53 1.85 6.64
N PHE A 177 -16.35 1.23 6.62
CA PHE A 177 -15.80 0.58 5.43
C PHE A 177 -16.63 -0.63 4.99
N ILE A 178 -17.06 -1.48 5.93
CA ILE A 178 -17.84 -2.68 5.61
C ILE A 178 -19.24 -2.38 5.04
N ASN A 179 -19.72 -1.15 5.19
CA ASN A 179 -21.00 -0.70 4.63
C ASN A 179 -20.86 -0.10 3.21
N LEU A 180 -19.64 0.00 2.68
CA LEU A 180 -19.41 0.51 1.33
C LEU A 180 -19.90 -0.49 0.27
N THR A 181 -20.51 0.03 -0.77
CA THR A 181 -20.95 -0.75 -1.96
C THR A 181 -19.98 -0.59 -3.14
N ILE A 182 -18.81 0.00 -2.90
CA ILE A 182 -17.78 0.21 -3.92
C ILE A 182 -17.22 -1.15 -4.35
N PRO A 183 -17.12 -1.45 -5.65
CA PRO A 183 -16.51 -2.67 -6.14
C PRO A 183 -15.07 -2.84 -5.65
N ILE A 184 -14.71 -4.04 -5.19
CA ILE A 184 -13.38 -4.35 -4.69
C ILE A 184 -12.71 -5.40 -5.57
N SER A 185 -11.40 -5.23 -5.80
CA SER A 185 -10.53 -6.25 -6.38
C SER A 185 -9.24 -6.38 -5.56
N VAL A 186 -8.65 -7.55 -5.59
CA VAL A 186 -7.34 -7.85 -5.02
C VAL A 186 -6.42 -8.28 -6.15
N VAL A 187 -5.29 -7.61 -6.28
CA VAL A 187 -4.19 -8.01 -7.18
C VAL A 187 -3.08 -8.56 -6.30
N PHE A 188 -2.78 -9.83 -6.43
CA PHE A 188 -1.85 -10.54 -5.55
C PHE A 188 -0.66 -11.08 -6.33
N SER A 189 0.55 -10.73 -5.90
CA SER A 189 1.80 -11.27 -6.43
C SER A 189 2.10 -12.62 -5.78
N LYS A 190 2.14 -13.69 -6.56
CA LYS A 190 2.21 -15.07 -6.06
C LYS A 190 3.51 -15.42 -5.35
N ASP A 191 4.59 -14.71 -5.68
CA ASP A 191 5.91 -14.93 -5.13
C ASP A 191 6.22 -13.98 -3.95
N ASP A 192 5.20 -13.30 -3.43
CA ASP A 192 5.32 -12.43 -2.26
C ASP A 192 5.66 -13.26 -1.01
N ALA A 193 6.88 -13.05 -0.50
CA ALA A 193 7.41 -13.73 0.68
C ALA A 193 7.45 -12.81 1.93
N SER A 194 6.81 -11.64 1.88
CA SER A 194 6.82 -10.68 3.00
C SER A 194 6.02 -11.14 4.21
N LEU A 195 5.05 -12.03 3.99
CA LEU A 195 4.27 -12.71 5.02
C LEU A 195 4.21 -14.22 4.74
N PRO A 196 3.86 -15.04 5.74
CA PRO A 196 3.64 -16.47 5.53
C PRO A 196 2.63 -16.74 4.40
N PRO A 197 2.80 -17.84 3.64
CA PRO A 197 1.91 -18.20 2.55
C PRO A 197 0.43 -18.18 2.96
N GLY A 198 -0.40 -17.51 2.17
CA GLY A 198 -1.84 -17.39 2.39
C GLY A 198 -2.27 -16.27 3.33
N ALA A 199 -1.35 -15.59 4.01
CA ALA A 199 -1.70 -14.53 4.98
C ALA A 199 -2.46 -13.37 4.31
N TYR A 200 -1.99 -12.86 3.17
CA TYR A 200 -2.68 -11.78 2.45
C TYR A 200 -4.08 -12.19 1.99
N LEU A 201 -4.22 -13.40 1.42
CA LEU A 201 -5.53 -13.90 0.99
C LEU A 201 -6.45 -14.18 2.17
N GLY A 202 -5.89 -14.61 3.32
CA GLY A 202 -6.63 -14.74 4.58
C GLY A 202 -7.18 -13.40 5.08
N MET A 203 -6.36 -12.35 5.05
CA MET A 203 -6.80 -10.99 5.39
C MET A 203 -7.85 -10.47 4.39
N ALA A 204 -7.69 -10.75 3.10
CA ALA A 204 -8.62 -10.30 2.06
C ALA A 204 -10.06 -10.83 2.26
N GLN A 205 -10.25 -11.95 2.96
CA GLN A 205 -11.59 -12.44 3.32
C GLN A 205 -12.40 -11.41 4.12
N GLY A 206 -11.72 -10.52 4.86
CA GLY A 206 -12.36 -9.41 5.57
C GLY A 206 -12.97 -8.32 4.68
N LEU A 207 -12.71 -8.35 3.36
CA LEU A 207 -13.26 -7.40 2.40
C LEU A 207 -14.70 -7.77 1.93
N GLY A 208 -15.18 -8.96 2.25
CA GLY A 208 -16.42 -9.49 1.68
C GLY A 208 -16.24 -9.95 0.23
N ASP A 209 -17.12 -9.51 -0.67
CA ASP A 209 -17.03 -9.87 -2.09
C ASP A 209 -15.93 -9.09 -2.81
N TYR A 210 -14.95 -9.78 -3.37
CA TYR A 210 -13.90 -9.19 -4.19
C TYR A 210 -13.53 -10.08 -5.37
N GLN A 211 -12.95 -9.48 -6.40
CA GLN A 211 -12.33 -10.19 -7.51
C GLN A 211 -10.85 -10.40 -7.21
N LEU A 212 -10.37 -11.64 -7.29
CA LEU A 212 -8.94 -11.95 -7.17
C LEU A 212 -8.30 -12.01 -8.55
N ILE A 213 -7.19 -11.30 -8.72
CA ILE A 213 -6.27 -11.38 -9.86
C ILE A 213 -4.90 -11.74 -9.32
N GLU A 214 -4.37 -12.88 -9.74
CA GLU A 214 -3.01 -13.26 -9.40
C GLU A 214 -2.04 -12.85 -10.49
N VAL A 215 -0.90 -12.30 -10.08
CA VAL A 215 0.21 -11.91 -10.96
C VAL A 215 1.51 -12.58 -10.50
N ALA A 216 2.51 -12.66 -11.36
CA ALA A 216 3.84 -13.12 -10.98
C ALA A 216 4.62 -11.99 -10.28
N GLY A 217 5.59 -12.37 -9.46
CA GLY A 217 6.55 -11.45 -8.85
C GLY A 217 6.49 -11.38 -7.32
N SER A 218 7.48 -10.70 -6.76
CA SER A 218 7.68 -10.46 -5.33
C SER A 218 6.69 -9.45 -4.76
N HIS A 219 6.83 -9.11 -3.47
CA HIS A 219 6.08 -8.01 -2.85
C HIS A 219 6.25 -6.69 -3.61
N GLU A 220 7.45 -6.44 -4.12
CA GLU A 220 7.84 -5.23 -4.84
C GLU A 220 7.70 -5.33 -6.37
N SER A 221 6.86 -6.24 -6.87
CA SER A 221 6.60 -6.40 -8.30
C SER A 221 6.14 -5.12 -9.00
N LEU A 222 5.49 -4.20 -8.27
CA LEU A 222 5.16 -2.87 -8.79
C LEU A 222 6.40 -2.07 -9.22
N PHE A 223 7.55 -2.32 -8.60
CA PHE A 223 8.82 -1.70 -8.91
C PHE A 223 9.66 -2.56 -9.86
N THR A 224 9.72 -3.89 -9.62
CA THR A 224 10.60 -4.80 -10.36
C THR A 224 10.00 -5.30 -11.68
N ASN A 225 8.67 -5.46 -11.74
CA ASN A 225 7.94 -5.94 -12.92
C ASN A 225 6.64 -5.16 -13.18
N PRO A 226 6.73 -3.83 -13.39
CA PRO A 226 5.57 -2.95 -13.45
C PRO A 226 4.56 -3.31 -14.56
N GLY A 227 5.01 -3.92 -15.65
CA GLY A 227 4.14 -4.35 -16.75
C GLY A 227 3.14 -5.41 -16.31
N VAL A 228 3.60 -6.41 -15.57
CA VAL A 228 2.74 -7.49 -15.04
C VAL A 228 1.72 -6.95 -14.05
N VAL A 229 2.14 -6.01 -13.19
CA VAL A 229 1.21 -5.37 -12.23
C VAL A 229 0.18 -4.52 -12.97
N ALA A 230 0.59 -3.73 -13.97
CA ALA A 230 -0.33 -2.92 -14.77
C ALA A 230 -1.38 -3.79 -15.48
N GLU A 231 -0.97 -4.89 -16.09
CA GLU A 231 -1.91 -5.86 -16.70
C GLU A 231 -2.87 -6.45 -15.67
N GLY A 232 -2.37 -6.79 -14.47
CA GLY A 232 -3.19 -7.28 -13.36
C GLY A 232 -4.25 -6.25 -12.94
N LEU A 233 -3.85 -4.99 -12.80
CA LEU A 233 -4.75 -3.88 -12.47
C LEU A 233 -5.83 -3.67 -13.54
N ILE A 234 -5.48 -3.77 -14.82
CA ILE A 234 -6.45 -3.65 -15.93
C ILE A 234 -7.43 -4.83 -15.92
N LYS A 235 -6.96 -6.06 -15.71
CA LYS A 235 -7.83 -7.23 -15.57
C LYS A 235 -8.77 -7.14 -14.35
N ALA A 236 -8.34 -6.43 -13.32
CA ALA A 236 -9.11 -6.21 -12.10
C ALA A 236 -10.22 -5.17 -12.26
N LEU A 237 -10.21 -4.35 -13.34
CA LEU A 237 -11.22 -3.32 -13.54
C LEU A 237 -12.60 -3.93 -13.71
N LYS A 238 -13.56 -3.39 -12.96
CA LYS A 238 -14.99 -3.66 -13.13
C LYS A 238 -15.60 -2.55 -13.97
N TYR A 239 -16.30 -2.94 -15.04
CA TYR A 239 -16.95 -2.05 -16.02
C TYR A 239 -18.44 -1.90 -15.70
#